data_bcaad529b43addb257dc1a3440a5c0c5
#
_entry.id   bcaad529b43addb257dc1a3440a5c0c5
#
_cell.length_a   1.000
_cell.length_b   1.000
_cell.length_c   1.000
_cell.angle_alpha   90.00
_cell.angle_beta   90.00
_cell.angle_gamma   90.00
#
_symmetry.space_group_name_H-M   'P 1'
#
loop_
_entity.id
_entity.type
_entity.pdbx_description
1 polymer ?
#
loop_
_entity_poly.entity_id
_entity_poly.type
_entity_poly.pdbx_seq_one_letter_code
_entity_poly.pdbx_strand_id
1 'polypeptide(L)'
;MDATPGINAQALRTDLAAAFRLAVRFDWHESVGNHFSVAVSGDGRQFLMNPKWRHFASIRASDLLLLDADDPSVMDGPDAPDASAWTIHGTLHRARPDIRVILHCHPANATALAALKSPALP
;
A
#
# COMPACT_ATOMS: atom_id res chain seq x y z
N MET A 1 -14.45 -4.09 16.78
CA MET A 1 -13.63 -3.38 15.78
C MET A 1 -13.55 -1.92 16.20
N ASP A 2 -12.51 -1.56 16.89
CA ASP A 2 -12.36 -0.19 17.37
C ASP A 2 -11.66 0.65 16.30
N ALA A 3 -12.47 1.32 15.47
CA ALA A 3 -11.96 2.43 14.71
C ALA A 3 -11.40 3.46 15.69
N THR A 4 -10.15 3.80 15.57
CA THR A 4 -9.57 4.87 16.38
C THR A 4 -10.44 6.12 16.22
N PRO A 5 -10.89 6.76 17.30
CA PRO A 5 -11.70 7.97 17.20
C PRO A 5 -10.99 8.98 16.30
N GLY A 6 -11.68 9.42 15.23
CA GLY A 6 -11.15 10.41 14.29
C GLY A 6 -10.59 9.85 12.96
N ILE A 7 -10.46 8.53 12.78
CA ILE A 7 -10.04 7.96 11.49
C ILE A 7 -11.26 7.76 10.59
N ASN A 8 -11.31 8.51 9.47
CA ASN A 8 -12.33 8.35 8.45
C ASN A 8 -11.83 7.42 7.34
N ALA A 9 -12.17 6.13 7.45
CA ALA A 9 -11.75 5.12 6.49
C ALA A 9 -12.22 5.41 5.04
N GLN A 10 -13.38 6.05 4.88
CA GLN A 10 -13.87 6.42 3.54
C GLN A 10 -13.03 7.54 2.91
N ALA A 11 -12.65 8.54 3.69
CA ALA A 11 -11.74 9.59 3.22
C ALA A 11 -10.37 8.99 2.85
N LEU A 12 -9.84 8.08 3.67
CA LEU A 12 -8.58 7.40 3.38
C LEU A 12 -8.63 6.54 2.11
N ARG A 13 -9.78 5.91 1.81
CA ARG A 13 -9.96 5.21 0.53
C ARG A 13 -9.86 6.15 -0.66
N THR A 14 -10.48 7.30 -0.56
CA THR A 14 -10.43 8.32 -1.62
C THR A 14 -9.01 8.86 -1.81
N ASP A 15 -8.33 9.18 -0.72
CA ASP A 15 -6.97 9.70 -0.74
C ASP A 15 -5.98 8.66 -1.30
N LEU A 16 -6.12 7.40 -0.90
CA LEU A 16 -5.25 6.33 -1.42
C LEU A 16 -5.49 6.10 -2.91
N ALA A 17 -6.75 6.12 -3.37
CA ALA A 17 -7.07 6.04 -4.80
C ALA A 17 -6.47 7.20 -5.58
N ALA A 18 -6.48 8.41 -5.03
CA ALA A 18 -5.81 9.57 -5.62
C ALA A 18 -4.29 9.38 -5.69
N ALA A 19 -3.68 8.80 -4.67
CA ALA A 19 -2.25 8.49 -4.65
C ALA A 19 -1.85 7.54 -5.80
N PHE A 20 -2.66 6.53 -6.10
CA PHE A 20 -2.44 5.66 -7.26
C PHE A 20 -2.47 6.43 -8.59
N ARG A 21 -3.40 7.38 -8.74
CA ARG A 21 -3.48 8.23 -9.94
C ARG A 21 -2.26 9.13 -10.08
N LEU A 22 -1.79 9.72 -8.97
CA LEU A 22 -0.58 10.53 -8.95
C LEU A 22 0.67 9.73 -9.30
N ALA A 23 0.78 8.50 -8.80
CA ALA A 23 1.89 7.60 -9.15
C ALA A 23 1.94 7.32 -10.66
N VAL A 24 0.78 7.12 -11.30
CA VAL A 24 0.70 6.97 -12.76
C VAL A 24 1.12 8.25 -13.46
N ARG A 25 0.63 9.40 -13.02
CA ARG A 25 0.96 10.70 -13.60
C ARG A 25 2.45 11.02 -13.57
N PHE A 26 3.13 10.61 -12.50
CA PHE A 26 4.57 10.83 -12.33
C PHE A 26 5.43 9.67 -12.82
N ASP A 27 4.82 8.64 -13.41
CA ASP A 27 5.53 7.44 -13.90
C ASP A 27 6.36 6.74 -12.80
N TRP A 28 5.77 6.60 -11.61
CA TRP A 28 6.41 5.94 -10.47
C TRP A 28 6.03 4.47 -10.33
N HIS A 29 4.99 4.03 -11.02
CA HIS A 29 4.53 2.64 -11.02
C HIS A 29 5.32 1.79 -12.02
N GLU A 30 5.32 0.48 -11.78
CA GLU A 30 5.86 -0.49 -12.72
C GLU A 30 4.81 -1.57 -12.98
N SER A 31 4.17 -1.50 -14.16
CA SER A 31 3.13 -2.45 -14.57
C SER A 31 2.06 -2.62 -13.48
N VAL A 32 1.88 -3.83 -12.95
CA VAL A 32 0.95 -4.18 -11.87
C VAL A 32 1.68 -4.62 -10.58
N GLY A 33 2.98 -4.36 -10.50
CA GLY A 33 3.86 -4.92 -9.48
C GLY A 33 4.02 -4.08 -8.21
N ASN A 34 3.41 -2.88 -8.14
CA ASN A 34 3.56 -1.98 -7.00
C ASN A 34 2.34 -2.01 -6.07
N HIS A 35 2.53 -1.51 -4.84
CA HIS A 35 1.49 -1.56 -3.81
C HIS A 35 1.62 -0.42 -2.81
N PHE A 36 0.48 0.15 -2.45
CA PHE A 36 0.34 1.22 -1.48
C PHE A 36 -0.62 0.81 -0.38
N SER A 37 -0.37 1.26 0.84
CA SER A 37 -1.28 1.03 1.96
C SER A 37 -1.42 2.24 2.87
N VAL A 38 -2.54 2.28 3.59
CA VAL A 38 -2.80 3.23 4.66
C VAL A 38 -3.43 2.52 5.85
N ALA A 39 -2.86 2.69 7.04
CA ALA A 39 -3.40 2.12 8.27
C ALA A 39 -4.68 2.84 8.67
N VAL A 40 -5.72 2.07 9.02
CA VAL A 40 -7.03 2.56 9.46
C VAL A 40 -7.31 2.30 10.93
N SER A 41 -6.46 1.53 11.61
CA SER A 41 -6.50 1.36 13.07
C SER A 41 -5.29 2.04 13.73
N GLY A 42 -5.46 2.46 14.98
CA GLY A 42 -4.40 3.16 15.73
C GLY A 42 -3.20 2.28 16.06
N ASP A 43 -3.42 0.97 16.14
CA ASP A 43 -2.38 -0.04 16.44
C ASP A 43 -1.68 -0.60 15.18
N GLY A 44 -2.05 -0.11 13.99
CA GLY A 44 -1.51 -0.56 12.70
C GLY A 44 -1.96 -1.95 12.27
N ARG A 45 -2.87 -2.59 12.99
CA ARG A 45 -3.34 -3.93 12.65
C ARG A 45 -4.19 -3.95 11.39
N GLN A 46 -5.06 -2.97 11.21
CA GLN A 46 -5.94 -2.87 10.04
C GLN A 46 -5.43 -1.79 9.08
N PHE A 47 -5.41 -2.12 7.80
CA PHE A 47 -4.95 -1.21 6.75
C PHE A 47 -5.67 -1.46 5.43
N LEU A 48 -5.73 -0.42 4.61
CA LEU A 48 -6.21 -0.49 3.23
C LEU A 48 -5.03 -0.75 2.29
N MET A 49 -5.25 -1.59 1.26
CA MET A 49 -4.26 -1.89 0.23
C MET A 49 -4.95 -2.19 -1.09
N ASN A 50 -4.23 -2.03 -2.20
CA ASN A 50 -4.72 -2.43 -3.52
C ASN A 50 -4.72 -3.96 -3.69
N PRO A 51 -5.69 -4.49 -4.44
CA PRO A 51 -5.65 -5.89 -4.87
C PRO A 51 -4.47 -6.14 -5.81
N LYS A 52 -3.96 -7.37 -5.83
CA LYS A 52 -2.87 -7.75 -6.74
C LYS A 52 -3.27 -7.63 -8.20
N TRP A 53 -2.28 -7.43 -9.06
CA TRP A 53 -2.40 -7.47 -10.53
C TRP A 53 -3.36 -6.45 -11.15
N ARG A 54 -3.67 -5.39 -10.44
CA ARG A 54 -4.39 -4.25 -11.00
C ARG A 54 -3.45 -3.09 -11.27
N HIS A 55 -3.54 -2.55 -12.48
CA HIS A 55 -2.81 -1.35 -12.84
C HIS A 55 -3.32 -0.15 -12.03
N PHE A 56 -2.42 0.68 -11.53
CA PHE A 56 -2.75 1.83 -10.68
C PHE A 56 -3.77 2.79 -11.30
N ALA A 57 -3.75 2.96 -12.63
CA ALA A 57 -4.73 3.79 -13.33
C ALA A 57 -6.18 3.29 -13.20
N SER A 58 -6.40 2.02 -12.91
CA SER A 58 -7.73 1.41 -12.82
C SER A 58 -8.24 1.18 -11.40
N ILE A 59 -7.41 1.43 -10.37
CA ILE A 59 -7.80 1.21 -8.98
C ILE A 59 -8.72 2.33 -8.50
N ARG A 60 -9.92 1.97 -8.05
CA ARG A 60 -10.91 2.87 -7.45
C ARG A 60 -10.90 2.74 -5.94
N ALA A 61 -11.43 3.75 -5.25
CA ALA A 61 -11.59 3.70 -3.79
C ALA A 61 -12.35 2.45 -3.31
N SER A 62 -13.37 2.02 -4.08
CA SER A 62 -14.15 0.82 -3.81
C SER A 62 -13.40 -0.50 -4.03
N ASP A 63 -12.31 -0.49 -4.79
CA ASP A 63 -11.52 -1.69 -5.06
C ASP A 63 -10.51 -1.98 -3.93
N LEU A 64 -10.24 -1.00 -3.07
CA LEU A 64 -9.28 -1.16 -1.98
C LEU A 64 -9.75 -2.19 -0.95
N LEU A 65 -8.85 -3.07 -0.59
CA LEU A 65 -9.10 -4.13 0.38
C LEU A 65 -8.87 -3.60 1.80
N LEU A 66 -9.74 -3.96 2.73
CA LEU A 66 -9.48 -3.80 4.16
C LEU A 66 -8.85 -5.09 4.66
N LEU A 67 -7.61 -5.03 5.09
CA LEU A 67 -6.80 -6.16 5.49
C LEU A 67 -6.49 -6.10 6.98
N ASP A 68 -6.32 -7.28 7.57
CA ASP A 68 -5.82 -7.47 8.93
C ASP A 68 -4.41 -8.08 8.86
N ALA A 69 -3.45 -7.47 9.53
CA ALA A 69 -2.06 -7.92 9.53
C ALA A 69 -1.86 -9.28 10.20
N ASP A 70 -2.80 -9.67 11.06
CA ASP A 70 -2.72 -10.91 11.85
C ASP A 70 -3.64 -12.02 11.29
N ASP A 71 -4.39 -11.75 10.22
CA ASP A 71 -5.32 -12.72 9.63
C ASP A 71 -4.90 -13.14 8.20
N PRO A 72 -4.24 -14.29 8.06
CA PRO A 72 -3.80 -14.77 6.75
C PRO A 72 -4.95 -15.18 5.81
N SER A 73 -6.19 -15.35 6.32
CA SER A 73 -7.35 -15.68 5.48
C SER A 73 -7.71 -14.58 4.48
N VAL A 74 -7.19 -13.37 4.65
CA VAL A 74 -7.32 -12.27 3.68
C VAL A 74 -6.74 -12.63 2.31
N MET A 75 -5.90 -13.67 2.25
CA MET A 75 -5.30 -14.19 1.01
C MET A 75 -6.21 -15.13 0.22
N ASP A 76 -7.31 -15.58 0.79
CA ASP A 76 -8.15 -16.65 0.21
C ASP A 76 -9.14 -16.13 -0.84
N GLY A 77 -9.33 -14.83 -0.95
CA GLY A 77 -10.27 -14.20 -1.88
C GLY A 77 -9.73 -14.02 -3.30
N PRO A 78 -10.62 -13.88 -4.29
CA PRO A 78 -10.23 -13.66 -5.69
C PRO A 78 -9.52 -12.29 -5.90
N ASP A 79 -9.83 -11.32 -5.05
CA ASP A 79 -9.22 -9.98 -5.06
C ASP A 79 -8.17 -9.82 -3.95
N ALA A 80 -7.54 -10.91 -3.56
CA ALA A 80 -6.51 -10.90 -2.52
C ALA A 80 -5.37 -9.91 -2.84
N PRO A 81 -4.69 -9.37 -1.84
CA PRO A 81 -3.47 -8.60 -2.05
C PRO A 81 -2.34 -9.51 -2.56
N ASP A 82 -1.26 -8.94 -3.03
CA ASP A 82 -0.01 -9.68 -3.20
C ASP A 82 0.50 -10.16 -1.83
N ALA A 83 0.91 -11.42 -1.73
CA ALA A 83 1.30 -12.03 -0.46
C ALA A 83 2.52 -11.34 0.17
N SER A 84 3.52 -10.99 -0.65
CA SER A 84 4.70 -10.28 -0.16
C SER A 84 4.35 -8.87 0.30
N ALA A 85 3.47 -8.18 -0.42
CA ALA A 85 2.98 -6.86 -0.06
C ALA A 85 2.22 -6.90 1.27
N TRP A 86 1.29 -7.83 1.45
CA TRP A 86 0.58 -7.99 2.73
C TRP A 86 1.54 -8.20 3.89
N THR A 87 2.52 -9.08 3.72
CA THR A 87 3.51 -9.37 4.76
C THR A 87 4.35 -8.14 5.10
N ILE A 88 4.91 -7.46 4.09
CA ILE A 88 5.77 -6.28 4.29
C ILE A 88 5.00 -5.15 4.95
N HIS A 89 3.85 -4.79 4.39
CA HIS A 89 3.05 -3.67 4.88
C HIS A 89 2.44 -3.96 6.25
N GLY A 90 1.88 -5.15 6.44
CA GLY A 90 1.31 -5.57 7.71
C GLY A 90 2.34 -5.57 8.84
N THR A 91 3.52 -6.14 8.58
CA THR A 91 4.62 -6.15 9.56
C THR A 91 5.07 -4.73 9.92
N LEU A 92 5.24 -3.86 8.91
CA LEU A 92 5.70 -2.50 9.14
C LEU A 92 4.67 -1.65 9.90
N HIS A 93 3.39 -1.72 9.52
CA HIS A 93 2.32 -1.01 10.24
C HIS A 93 2.21 -1.46 11.70
N ARG A 94 2.36 -2.77 11.96
CA ARG A 94 2.34 -3.32 13.33
C ARG A 94 3.55 -2.90 14.15
N ALA A 95 4.74 -2.94 13.55
CA ALA A 95 5.97 -2.57 14.23
C ALA A 95 6.10 -1.06 14.48
N ARG A 96 5.53 -0.26 13.60
CA ARG A 96 5.59 1.20 13.62
C ARG A 96 4.19 1.80 13.39
N PRO A 97 3.31 1.78 14.40
CA PRO A 97 1.95 2.33 14.28
C PRO A 97 1.90 3.84 13.97
N ASP A 98 2.99 4.55 14.20
CA ASP A 98 3.20 5.96 13.83
C ASP A 98 3.35 6.14 12.32
N ILE A 99 3.79 5.10 11.59
CA ILE A 99 3.86 5.10 10.12
C ILE A 99 2.48 4.73 9.58
N ARG A 100 1.74 5.75 9.16
CA ARG A 100 0.35 5.60 8.71
C ARG A 100 0.23 5.21 7.25
N VAL A 101 1.20 5.57 6.41
CA VAL A 101 1.18 5.35 4.95
C VAL A 101 2.47 4.69 4.51
N ILE A 102 2.35 3.68 3.65
CA ILE A 102 3.50 3.00 3.03
C ILE A 102 3.25 2.96 1.53
N LEU A 103 4.17 3.52 0.76
CA LEU A 103 4.11 3.58 -0.69
C LEU A 103 5.32 2.86 -1.28
N HIS A 104 5.10 1.70 -1.91
CA HIS A 104 6.12 0.98 -2.65
C HIS A 104 5.94 1.22 -4.15
N CYS A 105 6.88 1.91 -4.75
CA CYS A 105 6.88 2.23 -6.17
C CYS A 105 8.29 2.10 -6.77
N HIS A 106 8.38 2.13 -8.11
CA HIS A 106 9.64 1.95 -8.83
C HIS A 106 9.90 3.15 -9.78
N PRO A 107 10.09 4.38 -9.28
CA PRO A 107 10.52 5.48 -10.14
C PRO A 107 11.83 5.12 -10.85
N ALA A 108 11.92 5.40 -12.15
CA ALA A 108 13.04 4.94 -12.97
C ALA A 108 14.41 5.36 -12.42
N ASN A 109 14.55 6.60 -11.99
CA ASN A 109 15.81 7.12 -11.46
C ASN A 109 16.16 6.49 -10.10
N ALA A 110 15.20 6.32 -9.20
CA ALA A 110 15.41 5.67 -7.91
C ALA A 110 15.75 4.19 -8.08
N THR A 111 15.09 3.50 -9.02
CA THR A 111 15.38 2.09 -9.36
C THR A 111 16.78 1.94 -9.93
N ALA A 112 17.17 2.82 -10.86
CA ALA A 112 18.52 2.82 -11.43
C ALA A 112 19.58 3.03 -10.34
N LEU A 113 19.37 3.98 -9.44
CA LEU A 113 20.27 4.26 -8.34
C LEU A 113 20.39 3.06 -7.38
N ALA A 114 19.27 2.42 -7.05
CA ALA A 114 19.25 1.24 -6.18
C ALA A 114 19.93 0.03 -6.80
N ALA A 115 20.04 -0.05 -8.12
CA ALA A 115 20.73 -1.11 -8.84
C ALA A 115 22.26 -0.94 -8.91
N LEU A 116 22.76 0.21 -8.50
CA LEU A 116 24.21 0.44 -8.47
C LEU A 116 24.90 -0.39 -7.39
N LYS A 117 26.13 -0.80 -7.65
CA LYS A 117 26.97 -1.50 -6.66
C LYS A 117 27.21 -0.65 -5.41
N SER A 118 27.25 0.67 -5.55
CA SER A 118 27.35 1.63 -4.44
C SER A 118 26.31 2.74 -4.66
N PRO A 119 25.11 2.62 -4.08
CA PRO A 119 24.00 3.53 -4.34
C PRO A 119 24.03 4.82 -3.50
N ALA A 120 25.13 5.09 -2.78
CA ALA A 120 25.26 6.31 -1.98
C ALA A 120 25.31 7.55 -2.90
N LEU A 121 24.49 8.55 -2.57
CA LEU A 121 24.60 9.88 -3.17
C LEU A 121 25.81 10.63 -2.57
N PRO A 122 26.50 11.46 -3.36
CA PRO A 122 27.56 12.29 -2.85
C PRO A 122 27.06 13.34 -1.85
#